data_4f1d9d3a0dd06611054c5a7ce82e38cb
#
_entry.id   4f1d9d3a0dd06611054c5a7ce82e38cb
#
_cell.length_a   1.000
_cell.length_b   1.000
_cell.length_c   1.000
_cell.angle_alpha   90.00
_cell.angle_beta   90.00
_cell.angle_gamma   90.00
#
_symmetry.space_group_name_H-M   'P 1'
#
loop_
_entity.id
_entity.type
_entity.pdbx_description
1 polymer ?
#
loop_
_entity_poly.entity_id
_entity_poly.type
_entity_poly.pdbx_seq_one_letter_code
_entity_poly.pdbx_strand_id
1 'polypeptide(L)'
;MLSGLDLVMMEFPEEQFIIQDIVPKGLVILSSEMAAPARSLAMDMCLRVVKGDKLWKMDTRQGAVLYMIHQHTLATVRNLITDMTVRIPDGLYVGVMEESSLELALIGIKTFVQDHSNAAMVVIELNAPVEQYEDAVYVSGELERYFRALKDEALKHGMAIAVILCSEYYPVSHSKTQDEDKVCITEKADGHIDMCVVDSADRKALLRVSNPPMAPQLWSIERTDQLQRWVEESADEHS
;
A
#
# COMPACT_ATOMS: atom_id res chain seq x y z
N MET A 1 -31.40 -6.83 -15.86
CA MET A 1 -31.95 -6.72 -14.51
C MET A 1 -31.75 -8.06 -13.84
N LEU A 2 -30.98 -8.12 -12.75
CA LEU A 2 -30.75 -9.35 -11.98
C LEU A 2 -31.86 -9.47 -10.92
N SER A 3 -32.37 -10.68 -10.68
CA SER A 3 -33.21 -10.90 -9.52
C SER A 3 -32.40 -10.94 -8.23
N GLY A 4 -33.05 -10.71 -7.06
CA GLY A 4 -32.36 -10.84 -5.78
C GLY A 4 -31.82 -12.26 -5.54
N LEU A 5 -32.49 -13.28 -6.08
CA LEU A 5 -32.02 -14.67 -6.00
C LEU A 5 -30.79 -14.89 -6.88
N ASP A 6 -30.76 -14.34 -8.12
CA ASP A 6 -29.60 -14.43 -9.00
C ASP A 6 -28.38 -13.76 -8.36
N LEU A 7 -28.58 -12.60 -7.69
CA LEU A 7 -27.51 -11.89 -7.00
C LEU A 7 -26.93 -12.70 -5.84
N VAL A 8 -27.78 -13.37 -5.04
CA VAL A 8 -27.33 -14.21 -3.91
C VAL A 8 -26.65 -15.50 -4.38
N MET A 9 -27.03 -16.00 -5.56
CA MET A 9 -26.44 -17.21 -6.16
C MET A 9 -25.24 -16.91 -7.04
N MET A 10 -24.90 -15.63 -7.28
CA MET A 10 -23.69 -15.28 -8.02
C MET A 10 -22.46 -15.65 -7.18
N GLU A 11 -21.61 -16.50 -7.74
CA GLU A 11 -20.25 -16.68 -7.25
C GLU A 11 -19.46 -15.41 -7.60
N PHE A 12 -19.15 -14.60 -6.59
CA PHE A 12 -18.19 -13.54 -6.75
C PHE A 12 -16.78 -14.15 -6.81
N PRO A 13 -15.88 -13.65 -7.68
CA PRO A 13 -14.53 -14.19 -7.77
C PRO A 13 -13.88 -14.17 -6.38
N GLU A 14 -13.46 -15.35 -5.92
CA GLU A 14 -12.94 -15.59 -4.56
C GLU A 14 -11.68 -14.77 -4.22
N GLU A 15 -11.00 -14.20 -5.19
CA GLU A 15 -9.75 -13.46 -4.97
C GLU A 15 -9.86 -11.99 -5.38
N GLN A 16 -10.52 -11.18 -4.57
CA GLN A 16 -10.47 -9.72 -4.74
C GLN A 16 -9.28 -9.08 -4.03
N PHE A 17 -8.54 -9.83 -3.20
CA PHE A 17 -7.48 -9.32 -2.34
C PHE A 17 -6.13 -9.98 -2.63
N ILE A 18 -5.04 -9.25 -2.40
CA ILE A 18 -3.67 -9.74 -2.27
C ILE A 18 -3.37 -10.05 -0.81
N ILE A 19 -3.85 -9.22 0.11
CA ILE A 19 -3.90 -9.48 1.55
C ILE A 19 -5.36 -9.31 1.95
N GLN A 20 -5.95 -10.40 2.43
CA GLN A 20 -7.38 -10.44 2.74
C GLN A 20 -7.82 -9.24 3.58
N ASP A 21 -8.87 -8.56 3.18
CA ASP A 21 -9.50 -7.41 3.82
C ASP A 21 -8.60 -6.15 3.97
N ILE A 22 -7.31 -6.22 3.59
CA ILE A 22 -6.35 -5.12 3.75
C ILE A 22 -5.89 -4.56 2.41
N VAL A 23 -5.45 -5.40 1.48
CA VAL A 23 -4.89 -4.99 0.19
C VAL A 23 -5.70 -5.61 -0.94
N PRO A 24 -6.68 -4.88 -1.51
CA PRO A 24 -7.43 -5.34 -2.68
C PRO A 24 -6.53 -5.35 -3.92
N LYS A 25 -6.96 -6.06 -4.97
CA LYS A 25 -6.42 -5.89 -6.33
C LYS A 25 -6.74 -4.48 -6.83
N GLY A 26 -5.85 -3.92 -7.62
CA GLY A 26 -6.00 -2.57 -8.14
C GLY A 26 -5.04 -1.59 -7.47
N LEU A 27 -5.46 -0.34 -7.37
CA LEU A 27 -4.68 0.74 -6.77
C LEU A 27 -4.98 0.85 -5.28
N VAL A 28 -3.94 0.80 -4.46
CA VAL A 28 -4.01 1.01 -3.02
C VAL A 28 -3.17 2.24 -2.64
N ILE A 29 -3.73 3.14 -1.86
CA ILE A 29 -2.98 4.26 -1.29
C ILE A 29 -2.61 3.91 0.15
N LEU A 30 -1.33 3.99 0.48
CA LEU A 30 -0.84 3.94 1.86
C LEU A 30 -0.38 5.33 2.25
N SER A 31 -1.23 6.03 3.00
CA SER A 31 -0.93 7.37 3.51
C SER A 31 -0.37 7.31 4.93
N SER A 32 0.56 8.21 5.25
CA SER A 32 1.12 8.37 6.59
C SER A 32 1.72 9.76 6.75
N GLU A 33 1.74 10.26 7.98
CA GLU A 33 2.50 11.47 8.32
C GLU A 33 4.01 11.23 8.22
N MET A 34 4.47 10.01 8.48
CA MET A 34 5.89 9.65 8.57
C MET A 34 6.25 8.55 7.57
N ALA A 35 7.36 8.74 6.87
CA ALA A 35 7.82 7.79 5.84
C ALA A 35 8.36 6.47 6.44
N ALA A 36 9.08 6.52 7.55
CA ALA A 36 9.74 5.33 8.10
C ALA A 36 8.76 4.23 8.56
N PRO A 37 7.70 4.53 9.34
CA PRO A 37 6.68 3.55 9.70
C PRO A 37 5.92 2.99 8.50
N ALA A 38 5.50 3.85 7.56
CA ALA A 38 4.78 3.41 6.35
C ALA A 38 5.63 2.47 5.48
N ARG A 39 6.90 2.80 5.30
CA ARG A 39 7.88 1.97 4.59
C ARG A 39 8.07 0.61 5.25
N SER A 40 8.15 0.61 6.59
CA SER A 40 8.27 -0.59 7.41
C SER A 40 7.05 -1.50 7.25
N LEU A 41 5.83 -0.95 7.33
CA LEU A 41 4.59 -1.71 7.11
C LEU A 41 4.52 -2.26 5.68
N ALA A 42 4.81 -1.45 4.68
CA ALA A 42 4.80 -1.87 3.28
C ALA A 42 5.79 -3.01 3.02
N MET A 43 6.98 -2.95 3.62
CA MET A 43 7.98 -4.02 3.49
C MET A 43 7.53 -5.32 4.19
N ASP A 44 6.89 -5.24 5.37
CA ASP A 44 6.32 -6.44 6.02
C ASP A 44 5.23 -7.08 5.14
N MET A 45 4.34 -6.28 4.56
CA MET A 45 3.37 -6.76 3.58
C MET A 45 4.05 -7.46 2.39
N CYS A 46 5.09 -6.85 1.80
CA CYS A 46 5.85 -7.45 0.70
C CYS A 46 6.44 -8.80 1.07
N LEU A 47 7.10 -8.89 2.23
CA LEU A 47 7.72 -10.13 2.70
C LEU A 47 6.69 -11.24 2.96
N ARG A 48 5.48 -10.88 3.44
CA ARG A 48 4.38 -11.83 3.64
C ARG A 48 3.85 -12.34 2.31
N VAL A 49 3.60 -11.44 1.36
CA VAL A 49 3.10 -11.81 0.02
C VAL A 49 4.09 -12.73 -0.69
N VAL A 50 5.39 -12.43 -0.67
CA VAL A 50 6.39 -13.28 -1.32
C VAL A 50 6.44 -14.68 -0.71
N LYS A 51 6.29 -14.80 0.62
CA LYS A 51 6.33 -16.09 1.34
C LYS A 51 4.99 -16.82 1.35
N GLY A 52 3.88 -16.14 1.11
CA GLY A 52 2.53 -16.68 1.36
C GLY A 52 2.22 -16.78 2.86
N ASP A 53 2.93 -16.01 3.69
CA ASP A 53 2.71 -15.96 5.14
C ASP A 53 1.54 -15.02 5.44
N LYS A 54 0.74 -15.34 6.47
CA LYS A 54 -0.33 -14.44 6.92
C LYS A 54 0.24 -13.11 7.42
N LEU A 55 -0.44 -12.03 7.06
CA LEU A 55 -0.27 -10.75 7.75
C LEU A 55 -1.27 -10.73 8.91
N TRP A 56 -0.76 -10.77 10.14
CA TRP A 56 -1.57 -10.98 11.35
C TRP A 56 -2.41 -12.25 11.24
N LYS A 57 -3.74 -12.13 11.10
CA LYS A 57 -4.67 -13.26 10.89
C LYS A 57 -5.10 -13.41 9.43
N MET A 58 -4.78 -12.41 8.58
CA MET A 58 -5.25 -12.32 7.20
C MET A 58 -4.42 -13.16 6.25
N ASP A 59 -5.09 -13.92 5.40
CA ASP A 59 -4.42 -14.73 4.37
C ASP A 59 -3.80 -13.82 3.31
N THR A 60 -2.66 -14.24 2.75
CA THR A 60 -2.01 -13.55 1.65
C THR A 60 -1.96 -14.41 0.40
N ARG A 61 -2.15 -13.80 -0.76
CA ARG A 61 -1.87 -14.43 -2.03
C ARG A 61 -0.37 -14.44 -2.27
N GLN A 62 0.24 -15.62 -2.35
CA GLN A 62 1.66 -15.74 -2.64
C GLN A 62 1.96 -15.32 -4.08
N GLY A 63 3.03 -14.52 -4.27
CA GLY A 63 3.53 -14.15 -5.59
C GLY A 63 4.76 -13.25 -5.55
N ALA A 64 5.27 -12.94 -6.75
CA ALA A 64 6.39 -12.03 -6.88
C ALA A 64 5.99 -10.59 -6.54
N VAL A 65 6.91 -9.86 -5.92
CA VAL A 65 6.72 -8.48 -5.48
C VAL A 65 7.84 -7.60 -6.00
N LEU A 66 7.48 -6.43 -6.53
CA LEU A 66 8.42 -5.36 -6.91
C LEU A 66 8.27 -4.19 -5.93
N TYR A 67 9.36 -3.81 -5.28
CA TYR A 67 9.43 -2.62 -4.43
C TYR A 67 10.22 -1.51 -5.14
N MET A 68 9.56 -0.43 -5.52
CA MET A 68 10.15 0.67 -6.28
C MET A 68 10.49 1.85 -5.37
N ILE A 69 11.73 2.28 -5.40
CA ILE A 69 12.28 3.30 -4.50
C ILE A 69 13.10 4.34 -5.25
N HIS A 70 13.29 5.48 -4.64
CA HIS A 70 14.27 6.46 -5.09
C HIS A 70 15.71 6.04 -4.71
N GLN A 71 16.70 6.41 -5.52
CA GLN A 71 18.09 6.02 -5.33
C GLN A 71 18.62 6.39 -3.93
N HIS A 72 18.23 7.54 -3.38
CA HIS A 72 18.68 7.98 -2.05
C HIS A 72 18.13 7.13 -0.88
N THR A 73 17.09 6.33 -1.09
CA THR A 73 16.50 5.45 -0.08
C THR A 73 17.03 4.02 -0.13
N LEU A 74 17.88 3.67 -1.10
CA LEU A 74 18.35 2.30 -1.33
C LEU A 74 19.01 1.68 -0.09
N ALA A 75 19.89 2.42 0.59
CA ALA A 75 20.56 1.93 1.80
C ALA A 75 19.56 1.69 2.95
N THR A 76 18.57 2.57 3.10
CA THR A 76 17.51 2.44 4.10
C THR A 76 16.68 1.19 3.86
N VAL A 77 16.25 0.96 2.61
CA VAL A 77 15.45 -0.22 2.26
C VAL A 77 16.25 -1.51 2.41
N ARG A 78 17.54 -1.51 2.03
CA ARG A 78 18.42 -2.66 2.28
C ARG A 78 18.48 -3.02 3.77
N ASN A 79 18.71 -2.03 4.63
CA ASN A 79 18.75 -2.25 6.07
C ASN A 79 17.42 -2.76 6.58
N LEU A 80 16.30 -2.16 6.16
CA LEU A 80 14.96 -2.59 6.51
C LEU A 80 14.70 -4.06 6.17
N ILE A 81 15.08 -4.50 4.97
CA ILE A 81 14.94 -5.92 4.58
C ILE A 81 15.78 -6.82 5.50
N THR A 82 17.03 -6.45 5.81
CA THR A 82 17.91 -7.26 6.66
C THR A 82 17.44 -7.30 8.11
N ASP A 83 16.82 -6.25 8.60
CA ASP A 83 16.26 -6.18 9.95
C ASP A 83 14.98 -7.01 10.09
N MET A 84 14.20 -7.14 8.99
CA MET A 84 12.91 -7.84 8.98
C MET A 84 13.00 -9.32 8.65
N THR A 85 14.08 -9.79 8.05
CA THR A 85 14.19 -11.21 7.68
C THR A 85 15.62 -11.72 7.73
N VAL A 86 15.80 -12.89 8.32
CA VAL A 86 17.11 -13.59 8.37
C VAL A 86 17.49 -14.13 6.99
N ARG A 87 16.51 -14.49 6.17
CA ARG A 87 16.71 -14.98 4.81
C ARG A 87 15.84 -14.21 3.86
N ILE A 88 16.46 -13.51 2.92
CA ILE A 88 15.75 -12.79 1.85
C ILE A 88 15.06 -13.84 0.97
N PRO A 89 13.72 -13.76 0.81
CA PRO A 89 13.00 -14.71 -0.01
C PRO A 89 13.24 -14.46 -1.49
N ASP A 90 13.27 -15.52 -2.28
CA ASP A 90 13.19 -15.41 -3.74
C ASP A 90 11.83 -14.82 -4.13
N GLY A 91 11.81 -13.92 -5.11
CA GLY A 91 10.58 -13.25 -5.55
C GLY A 91 10.35 -11.84 -5.00
N LEU A 92 11.23 -11.34 -4.11
CA LEU A 92 11.28 -9.91 -3.76
C LEU A 92 12.30 -9.20 -4.66
N TYR A 93 11.82 -8.25 -5.45
CA TYR A 93 12.61 -7.43 -6.36
C TYR A 93 12.60 -5.97 -5.91
N VAL A 94 13.69 -5.27 -6.11
CA VAL A 94 13.80 -3.84 -5.81
C VAL A 94 14.13 -3.09 -7.10
N GLY A 95 13.26 -2.17 -7.48
CA GLY A 95 13.46 -1.26 -8.61
C GLY A 95 13.90 0.12 -8.11
N VAL A 96 14.86 0.73 -8.78
CA VAL A 96 15.31 2.09 -8.47
C VAL A 96 14.71 3.05 -9.49
N MET A 97 14.01 4.06 -9.01
CA MET A 97 13.47 5.14 -9.82
C MET A 97 14.47 6.30 -9.82
N GLU A 98 14.79 6.79 -10.99
CA GLU A 98 15.45 8.09 -11.14
C GLU A 98 14.43 9.19 -10.86
N GLU A 99 14.89 10.35 -10.36
CA GLU A 99 14.03 11.46 -9.97
C GLU A 99 13.01 11.81 -11.07
N SER A 100 11.74 11.84 -10.67
CA SER A 100 10.58 12.40 -11.40
C SER A 100 10.05 11.68 -12.66
N SER A 101 10.49 10.50 -13.04
CA SER A 101 9.90 9.82 -14.20
C SER A 101 8.89 8.73 -13.80
N LEU A 102 7.65 9.15 -13.58
CA LEU A 102 6.50 8.25 -13.38
C LEU A 102 6.28 7.33 -14.59
N GLU A 103 6.68 7.76 -15.78
CA GLU A 103 6.64 6.94 -17.00
C GLU A 103 7.64 5.76 -16.91
N LEU A 104 8.84 6.00 -16.39
CA LEU A 104 9.82 4.93 -16.19
C LEU A 104 9.34 3.90 -15.15
N ALA A 105 8.62 4.35 -14.11
CA ALA A 105 8.01 3.43 -13.16
C ALA A 105 6.99 2.51 -13.86
N LEU A 106 6.12 3.05 -14.71
CA LEU A 106 5.17 2.24 -15.50
C LEU A 106 5.89 1.25 -16.44
N ILE A 107 6.98 1.66 -17.08
CA ILE A 107 7.81 0.76 -17.91
C ILE A 107 8.39 -0.36 -17.04
N GLY A 108 8.97 -0.03 -15.89
CA GLY A 108 9.51 -1.01 -14.95
C GLY A 108 8.46 -2.02 -14.48
N ILE A 109 7.25 -1.56 -14.15
CA ILE A 109 6.13 -2.42 -13.76
C ILE A 109 5.75 -3.37 -14.91
N LYS A 110 5.60 -2.86 -16.14
CA LYS A 110 5.27 -3.68 -17.29
C LYS A 110 6.31 -4.75 -17.58
N THR A 111 7.60 -4.39 -17.49
CA THR A 111 8.70 -5.35 -17.62
C THR A 111 8.63 -6.41 -16.53
N PHE A 112 8.46 -5.99 -15.26
CA PHE A 112 8.34 -6.90 -14.13
C PHE A 112 7.22 -7.93 -14.32
N VAL A 113 6.04 -7.48 -14.76
CA VAL A 113 4.88 -8.37 -14.97
C VAL A 113 5.10 -9.31 -16.17
N GLN A 114 5.82 -8.88 -17.20
CA GLN A 114 6.18 -9.75 -18.33
C GLN A 114 7.14 -10.86 -17.91
N ASP A 115 8.09 -10.55 -17.02
CA ASP A 115 9.09 -11.50 -16.53
C ASP A 115 8.56 -12.43 -15.42
N HIS A 116 7.49 -12.01 -14.71
CA HIS A 116 6.93 -12.71 -13.56
C HIS A 116 5.43 -12.93 -13.71
N SER A 117 5.03 -14.08 -14.27
CA SER A 117 3.62 -14.44 -14.47
C SER A 117 2.81 -14.57 -13.17
N ASN A 118 3.50 -14.73 -12.04
CA ASN A 118 2.93 -14.80 -10.69
C ASN A 118 3.06 -13.46 -9.93
N ALA A 119 3.25 -12.34 -10.62
CA ALA A 119 3.29 -11.03 -9.98
C ALA A 119 2.02 -10.79 -9.14
N ALA A 120 2.19 -10.46 -7.87
CA ALA A 120 1.09 -10.25 -6.95
C ALA A 120 0.99 -8.79 -6.49
N MET A 121 2.13 -8.12 -6.28
CA MET A 121 2.12 -6.79 -5.69
C MET A 121 3.28 -5.94 -6.22
N VAL A 122 3.01 -4.65 -6.42
CA VAL A 122 4.03 -3.63 -6.61
C VAL A 122 3.85 -2.59 -5.52
N VAL A 123 4.95 -2.15 -4.91
CA VAL A 123 4.96 -1.01 -3.98
C VAL A 123 5.78 0.11 -4.61
N ILE A 124 5.29 1.32 -4.56
CA ILE A 124 5.96 2.52 -5.07
C ILE A 124 6.08 3.54 -3.95
N GLU A 125 7.30 3.93 -3.59
CA GLU A 125 7.52 5.10 -2.74
C GLU A 125 7.48 6.35 -3.63
N LEU A 126 6.42 7.13 -3.51
CA LEU A 126 6.24 8.33 -4.33
C LEU A 126 6.51 9.58 -3.50
N ASN A 127 7.54 10.33 -3.89
CA ASN A 127 7.83 11.65 -3.36
C ASN A 127 7.12 12.69 -4.25
N ALA A 128 5.82 12.89 -4.03
CA ALA A 128 5.00 13.82 -4.80
C ALA A 128 4.22 14.75 -3.85
N PRO A 129 3.98 16.01 -4.25
CA PRO A 129 3.17 16.92 -3.46
C PRO A 129 1.74 16.36 -3.33
N VAL A 130 1.36 16.07 -2.10
CA VAL A 130 0.01 15.63 -1.75
C VAL A 130 -0.54 16.51 -0.64
N GLU A 131 -1.84 16.73 -0.64
CA GLU A 131 -2.53 17.36 0.48
C GLU A 131 -3.41 16.32 1.15
N GLN A 132 -3.24 16.16 2.44
CA GLN A 132 -4.05 15.25 3.25
C GLN A 132 -4.99 16.08 4.13
N TYR A 133 -6.28 15.75 4.07
CA TYR A 133 -7.31 16.29 4.94
C TYR A 133 -8.08 15.12 5.54
N GLU A 134 -8.04 15.00 6.86
CA GLU A 134 -8.65 13.87 7.55
C GLU A 134 -8.19 12.54 6.93
N ASP A 135 -9.10 11.84 6.26
CA ASP A 135 -8.86 10.54 5.62
C ASP A 135 -8.80 10.62 4.08
N ALA A 136 -8.75 11.83 3.53
CA ALA A 136 -8.71 12.06 2.09
C ALA A 136 -7.35 12.61 1.65
N VAL A 137 -6.82 12.06 0.56
CA VAL A 137 -5.57 12.51 -0.08
C VAL A 137 -5.89 13.15 -1.43
N TYR A 138 -5.41 14.36 -1.62
CA TYR A 138 -5.64 15.15 -2.83
C TYR A 138 -4.33 15.31 -3.63
N VAL A 139 -4.44 15.19 -4.94
CA VAL A 139 -3.32 15.29 -5.87
C VAL A 139 -3.67 16.19 -7.06
N SER A 140 -2.67 16.66 -7.80
CA SER A 140 -2.90 17.39 -9.05
C SER A 140 -3.55 16.51 -10.12
N GLY A 141 -4.25 17.11 -11.08
CA GLY A 141 -4.86 16.37 -12.19
C GLY A 141 -3.84 15.64 -13.09
N GLU A 142 -2.59 16.09 -13.14
CA GLU A 142 -1.50 15.38 -13.82
C GLU A 142 -1.14 14.09 -13.10
N LEU A 143 -0.98 14.16 -11.79
CA LEU A 143 -0.66 13.00 -10.95
C LEU A 143 -1.85 12.01 -10.90
N GLU A 144 -3.08 12.49 -10.94
CA GLU A 144 -4.29 11.65 -11.02
C GLU A 144 -4.28 10.77 -12.28
N ARG A 145 -3.90 11.32 -13.43
CA ARG A 145 -3.79 10.52 -14.68
C ARG A 145 -2.78 9.40 -14.55
N TYR A 146 -1.71 9.63 -13.82
CA TYR A 146 -0.72 8.60 -13.52
C TYR A 146 -1.29 7.50 -12.62
N PHE A 147 -1.99 7.86 -11.54
CA PHE A 147 -2.65 6.88 -10.66
C PHE A 147 -3.69 6.05 -11.40
N ARG A 148 -4.42 6.65 -12.33
CA ARG A 148 -5.36 5.91 -13.20
C ARG A 148 -4.61 4.87 -14.05
N ALA A 149 -3.49 5.24 -14.64
CA ALA A 149 -2.67 4.30 -15.42
C ALA A 149 -2.11 3.15 -14.57
N LEU A 150 -1.70 3.42 -13.33
CA LEU A 150 -1.30 2.38 -12.37
C LEU A 150 -2.46 1.44 -12.04
N LYS A 151 -3.65 1.99 -11.78
CA LYS A 151 -4.86 1.21 -11.49
C LYS A 151 -5.21 0.28 -12.65
N ASP A 152 -5.21 0.80 -13.87
CA ASP A 152 -5.52 0.03 -15.07
C ASP A 152 -4.51 -1.12 -15.26
N GLU A 153 -3.22 -0.88 -15.03
CA GLU A 153 -2.19 -1.91 -15.12
C GLU A 153 -2.35 -2.97 -14.01
N ALA A 154 -2.66 -2.54 -12.77
CA ALA A 154 -2.90 -3.44 -11.65
C ALA A 154 -4.09 -4.39 -11.91
N LEU A 155 -5.23 -3.84 -12.34
CA LEU A 155 -6.45 -4.61 -12.61
C LEU A 155 -6.27 -5.55 -13.80
N LYS A 156 -5.59 -5.10 -14.85
CA LYS A 156 -5.29 -5.91 -16.03
C LYS A 156 -4.53 -7.18 -15.70
N HIS A 157 -3.63 -7.13 -14.72
CA HIS A 157 -2.78 -8.25 -14.31
C HIS A 157 -3.27 -8.93 -13.02
N GLY A 158 -4.38 -8.48 -12.45
CA GLY A 158 -4.97 -9.06 -11.24
C GLY A 158 -4.06 -8.95 -10.02
N MET A 159 -3.26 -7.90 -9.92
CA MET A 159 -2.34 -7.61 -8.81
C MET A 159 -2.73 -6.33 -8.06
N ALA A 160 -2.04 -6.02 -6.97
CA ALA A 160 -2.14 -4.73 -6.30
C ALA A 160 -0.95 -3.83 -6.66
N ILE A 161 -1.20 -2.54 -6.84
CA ILE A 161 -0.15 -1.52 -6.83
C ILE A 161 -0.41 -0.61 -5.64
N ALA A 162 0.44 -0.70 -4.62
CA ALA A 162 0.37 0.13 -3.43
C ALA A 162 1.31 1.34 -3.59
N VAL A 163 0.78 2.54 -3.44
CA VAL A 163 1.56 3.78 -3.51
C VAL A 163 1.66 4.38 -2.11
N ILE A 164 2.89 4.54 -1.62
CA ILE A 164 3.18 5.18 -0.34
C ILE A 164 3.24 6.69 -0.57
N LEU A 165 2.40 7.41 0.16
CA LEU A 165 2.34 8.88 0.16
C LEU A 165 2.54 9.37 1.59
N CYS A 166 3.59 10.20 1.81
CA CYS A 166 3.89 10.71 3.14
C CYS A 166 3.85 12.23 3.15
N SER A 167 3.15 12.79 4.14
CA SER A 167 3.05 14.25 4.32
C SER A 167 4.32 14.87 4.94
N GLU A 168 5.23 14.06 5.50
CA GLU A 168 6.54 14.51 6.03
C GLU A 168 7.32 15.36 5.01
N TYR A 169 7.18 15.05 3.72
CA TYR A 169 7.87 15.77 2.66
C TYR A 169 7.12 17.03 2.19
N TYR A 170 5.85 17.15 2.56
CA TYR A 170 4.99 18.26 2.14
C TYR A 170 4.12 18.68 3.31
N PRO A 171 4.38 19.85 3.92
CA PRO A 171 3.60 20.31 5.06
C PRO A 171 2.13 20.42 4.67
N VAL A 172 1.28 19.81 5.51
CA VAL A 172 -0.17 19.86 5.34
C VAL A 172 -0.60 21.34 5.32
N SER A 173 -1.11 21.79 4.20
CA SER A 173 -1.72 23.10 4.10
C SER A 173 -3.08 23.05 4.80
N HIS A 174 -3.20 23.68 5.97
CA HIS A 174 -4.48 23.81 6.69
C HIS A 174 -5.47 24.78 6.02
N SER A 175 -5.11 25.37 4.90
CA SER A 175 -6.01 26.24 4.14
C SER A 175 -6.74 25.39 3.10
N LYS A 176 -8.06 25.28 3.21
CA LYS A 176 -8.96 24.86 2.12
C LYS A 176 -8.90 25.90 1.00
N THR A 177 -7.80 26.00 0.29
CA THR A 177 -7.81 26.62 -1.02
C THR A 177 -8.51 25.62 -1.93
N GLN A 178 -9.72 25.91 -2.36
CA GLN A 178 -10.39 25.25 -3.48
C GLN A 178 -9.56 25.53 -4.75
N ASP A 179 -8.45 24.82 -4.89
CA ASP A 179 -7.78 24.71 -6.18
C ASP A 179 -8.66 23.77 -7.00
N GLU A 180 -9.34 24.32 -8.01
CA GLU A 180 -10.28 23.61 -8.87
C GLU A 180 -9.63 22.41 -9.62
N ASP A 181 -8.29 22.32 -9.60
CA ASP A 181 -7.53 21.29 -10.27
C ASP A 181 -7.13 20.10 -9.37
N LYS A 182 -7.53 20.08 -8.08
CA LYS A 182 -7.19 18.99 -7.15
C LYS A 182 -8.22 17.88 -7.17
N VAL A 183 -7.73 16.65 -7.21
CA VAL A 183 -8.53 15.44 -7.27
C VAL A 183 -8.30 14.58 -6.03
N CYS A 184 -9.39 14.15 -5.37
CA CYS A 184 -9.33 13.19 -4.29
C CYS A 184 -8.94 11.81 -4.84
N ILE A 185 -7.73 11.34 -4.52
CA ILE A 185 -7.25 10.05 -5.04
C ILE A 185 -7.76 8.86 -4.22
N THR A 186 -8.04 9.05 -2.95
CA THR A 186 -8.56 7.98 -2.09
C THR A 186 -9.95 7.50 -2.51
N GLU A 187 -10.78 8.39 -3.07
CA GLU A 187 -12.09 8.01 -3.64
C GLU A 187 -11.97 7.20 -4.93
N LYS A 188 -10.84 7.29 -5.63
CA LYS A 188 -10.59 6.61 -6.90
C LYS A 188 -9.77 5.33 -6.76
N ALA A 189 -9.13 5.15 -5.60
CA ALA A 189 -8.39 3.95 -5.27
C ALA A 189 -9.35 2.77 -4.98
N ASP A 190 -8.86 1.55 -5.12
CA ASP A 190 -9.58 0.33 -4.76
C ASP A 190 -9.41 0.03 -3.26
N GLY A 191 -8.38 0.59 -2.64
CA GLY A 191 -8.13 0.54 -1.20
C GLY A 191 -7.34 1.73 -0.70
N HIS A 192 -7.57 2.09 0.56
CA HIS A 192 -6.81 3.12 1.26
C HIS A 192 -6.44 2.63 2.66
N ILE A 193 -5.16 2.70 2.97
CA ILE A 193 -4.60 2.41 4.28
C ILE A 193 -4.04 3.72 4.81
N ASP A 194 -4.67 4.28 5.83
CA ASP A 194 -4.19 5.45 6.52
C ASP A 194 -3.51 5.05 7.83
N MET A 195 -2.24 5.42 7.97
CA MET A 195 -1.40 5.03 9.10
C MET A 195 -1.06 6.24 9.96
N CYS A 196 -1.59 6.27 11.17
CA CYS A 196 -1.32 7.28 12.18
C CYS A 196 -0.44 6.69 13.28
N VAL A 197 0.77 7.22 13.45
CA VAL A 197 1.68 6.84 14.54
C VAL A 197 1.21 7.52 15.82
N VAL A 198 1.05 6.74 16.89
CA VAL A 198 0.45 7.22 18.15
C VAL A 198 1.45 7.35 19.29
N ASP A 199 2.69 6.87 19.12
CA ASP A 199 3.74 7.00 20.13
C ASP A 199 4.99 7.68 19.59
N SER A 200 5.74 8.34 20.47
CA SER A 200 6.95 9.09 20.12
C SER A 200 8.14 8.19 19.71
N ALA A 201 8.03 6.90 19.88
CA ALA A 201 9.07 5.92 19.51
C ALA A 201 8.76 5.22 18.16
N ASP A 202 7.70 5.64 17.46
CA ASP A 202 7.23 5.07 16.18
C ASP A 202 6.97 3.56 16.25
N ARG A 203 6.53 3.09 17.44
CA ARG A 203 6.33 1.66 17.70
C ARG A 203 4.86 1.25 17.67
N LYS A 204 3.95 2.19 17.88
CA LYS A 204 2.50 1.95 17.87
C LYS A 204 1.85 2.81 16.81
N ALA A 205 0.94 2.20 16.07
CA ALA A 205 0.17 2.91 15.07
C ALA A 205 -1.28 2.43 15.01
N LEU A 206 -2.16 3.33 14.62
CA LEU A 206 -3.52 3.01 14.21
C LEU A 206 -3.56 2.97 12.70
N LEU A 207 -4.15 1.91 12.16
CA LEU A 207 -4.43 1.78 10.74
C LEU A 207 -5.93 1.89 10.52
N ARG A 208 -6.31 2.78 9.61
CA ARG A 208 -7.65 2.82 9.05
C ARG A 208 -7.59 2.23 7.66
N VAL A 209 -8.24 1.09 7.46
CA VAL A 209 -8.28 0.39 6.18
C VAL A 209 -9.66 0.58 5.58
N SER A 210 -9.72 1.16 4.39
CA SER A 210 -10.96 1.44 3.65
C SER A 210 -10.90 0.78 2.29
N ASN A 211 -11.73 -0.23 2.07
CA ASN A 211 -11.82 -0.98 0.82
C ASN A 211 -13.27 -0.95 0.35
N PRO A 212 -13.71 0.04 -0.43
CA PRO A 212 -15.09 0.13 -0.89
C PRO A 212 -15.52 -1.15 -1.66
N PRO A 213 -16.71 -1.67 -1.45
CA PRO A 213 -17.84 -1.10 -0.68
C PRO A 213 -17.86 -1.46 0.83
N MET A 214 -16.78 -2.07 1.36
CA MET A 214 -16.72 -2.47 2.77
C MET A 214 -16.65 -1.24 3.70
N ALA A 215 -17.18 -1.37 4.90
CA ALA A 215 -17.02 -0.35 5.92
C ALA A 215 -15.53 -0.24 6.35
N PRO A 216 -15.04 0.97 6.64
CA PRO A 216 -13.67 1.14 7.14
C PRO A 216 -13.42 0.31 8.41
N GLN A 217 -12.25 -0.31 8.46
CA GLN A 217 -11.78 -1.09 9.60
C GLN A 217 -10.66 -0.33 10.32
N LEU A 218 -10.60 -0.44 11.64
CA LEU A 218 -9.54 0.12 12.47
C LEU A 218 -8.72 -1.00 13.10
N TRP A 219 -7.41 -0.88 12.98
CA TRP A 219 -6.44 -1.82 13.51
C TRP A 219 -5.45 -1.08 14.41
N SER A 220 -5.21 -1.60 15.61
CA SER A 220 -4.10 -1.17 16.44
C SER A 220 -2.94 -2.12 16.23
N ILE A 221 -1.78 -1.59 15.88
CA ILE A 221 -0.59 -2.38 15.58
C ILE A 221 0.61 -1.87 16.36
N GLU A 222 1.50 -2.80 16.71
CA GLU A 222 2.75 -2.50 17.40
C GLU A 222 3.92 -3.12 16.64
N ARG A 223 5.05 -2.39 16.58
CA ARG A 223 6.29 -2.88 16.00
C ARG A 223 7.10 -3.66 17.01
N THR A 224 7.40 -4.91 16.73
CA THR A 224 8.20 -5.78 17.60
C THR A 224 9.68 -5.43 17.56
N ASP A 225 10.40 -5.65 18.65
CA ASP A 225 11.86 -5.51 18.70
C ASP A 225 12.56 -6.59 17.87
N GLN A 226 11.96 -7.79 17.81
CA GLN A 226 12.46 -8.87 16.98
C GLN A 226 11.94 -8.72 15.54
N LEU A 227 12.86 -8.64 14.59
CA LEU A 227 12.58 -8.52 13.17
C LEU A 227 11.83 -7.25 12.76
N GLN A 228 11.68 -6.25 13.63
CA GLN A 228 11.06 -4.95 13.32
C GLN A 228 9.71 -5.04 12.58
N ARG A 229 8.93 -6.10 12.85
CA ARG A 229 7.65 -6.36 12.19
C ARG A 229 6.49 -5.75 12.95
N TRP A 230 5.44 -5.43 12.21
CA TRP A 230 4.18 -4.99 12.78
C TRP A 230 3.32 -6.19 13.17
N VAL A 231 2.79 -6.19 14.38
CA VAL A 231 1.86 -7.17 14.91
C VAL A 231 0.57 -6.48 15.32
N GLU A 232 -0.55 -7.19 15.22
CA GLU A 232 -1.83 -6.72 15.76
C GLU A 232 -1.69 -6.64 17.30
N GLU A 233 -2.01 -5.48 17.86
CA GLU A 233 -2.04 -5.32 19.31
C GLU A 233 -3.14 -6.23 19.88
N SER A 234 -2.77 -7.16 20.76
CA SER A 234 -3.77 -7.97 21.45
C SER A 234 -4.64 -7.04 22.29
N ALA A 235 -5.94 -7.08 22.08
CA ALA A 235 -6.87 -6.48 23.03
C ALA A 235 -6.58 -7.11 24.39
N ASP A 236 -5.90 -6.38 25.28
CA ASP A 236 -5.67 -6.82 26.63
C ASP A 236 -7.03 -7.21 27.24
N GLU A 237 -7.14 -8.45 27.68
CA GLU A 237 -8.21 -8.94 28.55
C GLU A 237 -8.13 -8.20 29.89
N HIS A 238 -8.44 -6.93 29.89
CA HIS A 238 -8.71 -6.18 31.11
C HIS A 238 -10.22 -6.04 31.26
N SER A 239 -10.79 -7.12 31.78
CA SER A 239 -12.10 -7.16 32.42
C SER A 239 -11.92 -7.12 33.92
#